data_16fd8da8502fe308eb7132f419dfc1ba
#
_entry.id   16fd8da8502fe308eb7132f419dfc1ba
#
_cell.length_a   1.000
_cell.length_b   1.000
_cell.length_c   1.000
_cell.angle_alpha   90.00
_cell.angle_beta   90.00
_cell.angle_gamma   90.00
#
_symmetry.space_group_name_H-M   'P 1'
#
loop_
_entity.id
_entity.type
_entity.pdbx_description
1 polymer ?
#
loop_
_entity_poly.entity_id
_entity_poly.type
_entity_poly.pdbx_seq_one_letter_code
_entity_poly.pdbx_strand_id
1 'polypeptide(L)'
;MDNNRTIVRIAGMEFKLTGDESQQYMDSLAEMVNAKVDEFKRTYPMLSTGNCVLLAALNMADELTKLRSDYEALDQRISDLREMPKRSGAPAPVKRPFAAKQETGVH
;
A
#
# COMPACT_ATOMS: atom_id res chain seq x y z
N MET A 1 -11.58 -25.88 -4.71
CA MET A 1 -11.34 -24.61 -4.95
C MET A 1 -12.14 -24.03 -6.03
N ASP A 2 -12.87 -23.11 -5.70
CA ASP A 2 -13.74 -22.54 -6.67
C ASP A 2 -13.14 -21.33 -7.28
N ASN A 3 -13.22 -21.27 -8.57
CA ASN A 3 -12.82 -20.06 -9.25
C ASN A 3 -14.03 -19.19 -9.41
N ASN A 4 -13.90 -17.97 -9.00
CA ASN A 4 -14.96 -17.01 -9.19
C ASN A 4 -14.76 -16.28 -10.51
N ARG A 5 -15.87 -16.04 -11.18
CA ARG A 5 -15.82 -15.20 -12.36
C ARG A 5 -16.27 -13.83 -11.93
N THR A 6 -15.43 -12.85 -12.16
CA THR A 6 -15.74 -11.50 -11.77
C THR A 6 -15.69 -10.59 -12.98
N ILE A 7 -16.49 -9.54 -12.94
CA ILE A 7 -16.53 -8.55 -14.00
C ILE A 7 -16.21 -7.21 -13.38
N VAL A 8 -15.19 -6.56 -13.89
CA VAL A 8 -14.81 -5.23 -13.41
C VAL A 8 -14.79 -4.26 -14.56
N ARG A 9 -15.07 -3.01 -14.26
CA ARG A 9 -15.02 -1.95 -15.25
C ARG A 9 -13.96 -0.97 -14.84
N ILE A 10 -12.97 -0.79 -15.68
CA ILE A 10 -11.85 0.10 -15.39
C ILE A 10 -11.70 1.05 -16.57
N ALA A 11 -11.76 2.33 -16.27
CA ALA A 11 -11.62 3.40 -17.28
C ALA A 11 -12.60 3.20 -18.42
N GLY A 12 -13.80 2.75 -18.10
CA GLY A 12 -14.84 2.55 -19.09
C GLY A 12 -14.80 1.24 -19.84
N MET A 13 -13.80 0.40 -19.55
CA MET A 13 -13.69 -0.88 -20.22
C MET A 13 -14.05 -2.01 -19.27
N GLU A 14 -14.74 -2.98 -19.80
CA GLU A 14 -15.20 -4.09 -18.99
C GLU A 14 -14.27 -5.30 -19.16
N PHE A 15 -13.91 -5.90 -18.05
CA PHE A 15 -13.04 -7.08 -18.05
C PHE A 15 -13.70 -8.22 -17.31
N LYS A 16 -13.62 -9.41 -17.87
CA LYS A 16 -14.10 -10.62 -17.22
C LYS A 16 -12.89 -11.38 -16.74
N LEU A 17 -12.85 -11.59 -15.45
CA LEU A 17 -11.68 -12.20 -14.82
C LEU A 17 -12.08 -13.45 -14.08
N THR A 18 -11.18 -14.40 -14.02
CA THR A 18 -11.38 -15.62 -13.26
C THR A 18 -10.29 -15.71 -12.22
N GLY A 19 -10.67 -15.97 -11.00
CA GLY A 19 -9.72 -16.08 -9.93
C GLY A 19 -10.40 -16.47 -8.63
N ASP A 20 -9.65 -16.37 -7.56
CA ASP A 20 -10.15 -16.78 -6.26
C ASP A 20 -10.86 -15.68 -5.51
N GLU A 21 -10.81 -14.46 -6.02
CA GLU A 21 -11.33 -13.33 -5.29
C GLU A 21 -12.83 -13.16 -5.54
N SER A 22 -13.50 -12.57 -4.57
CA SER A 22 -14.93 -12.32 -4.69
C SER A 22 -15.19 -11.12 -5.59
N GLN A 23 -16.40 -11.04 -6.10
CA GLN A 23 -16.82 -9.89 -6.90
C GLN A 23 -16.71 -8.60 -6.09
N GLN A 24 -17.12 -8.68 -4.83
CA GLN A 24 -17.11 -7.51 -3.96
C GLN A 24 -15.68 -6.96 -3.78
N TYR A 25 -14.73 -7.88 -3.58
CA TYR A 25 -13.35 -7.48 -3.44
C TYR A 25 -12.82 -6.86 -4.74
N MET A 26 -13.13 -7.50 -5.87
CA MET A 26 -12.66 -6.99 -7.15
C MET A 26 -13.28 -5.62 -7.46
N ASP A 27 -14.54 -5.42 -7.06
CA ASP A 27 -15.17 -4.12 -7.24
C ASP A 27 -14.44 -3.05 -6.45
N SER A 28 -14.02 -3.37 -5.24
CA SER A 28 -13.29 -2.40 -4.43
C SER A 28 -11.96 -2.03 -5.05
N LEU A 29 -11.28 -3.01 -5.65
CA LEU A 29 -10.02 -2.73 -6.34
C LEU A 29 -10.25 -1.86 -7.56
N ALA A 30 -11.29 -2.16 -8.32
CA ALA A 30 -11.62 -1.37 -9.50
C ALA A 30 -11.94 0.07 -9.13
N GLU A 31 -12.63 0.27 -8.00
CA GLU A 31 -12.92 1.61 -7.53
C GLU A 31 -11.65 2.38 -7.23
N MET A 32 -10.68 1.72 -6.62
CA MET A 32 -9.41 2.39 -6.32
C MET A 32 -8.70 2.83 -7.59
N VAL A 33 -8.67 1.93 -8.58
CA VAL A 33 -8.02 2.26 -9.84
C VAL A 33 -8.75 3.40 -10.54
N ASN A 34 -10.07 3.31 -10.60
CA ASN A 34 -10.87 4.33 -11.28
C ASN A 34 -10.72 5.69 -10.61
N ALA A 35 -10.65 5.72 -9.29
CA ALA A 35 -10.45 6.96 -8.58
C ALA A 35 -9.12 7.61 -8.95
N LYS A 36 -8.06 6.80 -9.08
CA LYS A 36 -6.77 7.33 -9.51
C LYS A 36 -6.82 7.85 -10.93
N VAL A 37 -7.45 7.10 -11.82
CA VAL A 37 -7.57 7.54 -13.21
C VAL A 37 -8.31 8.86 -13.29
N ASP A 38 -9.42 8.96 -12.54
CA ASP A 38 -10.21 10.19 -12.54
C ASP A 38 -9.40 11.38 -12.01
N GLU A 39 -8.59 11.12 -11.01
CA GLU A 39 -7.74 12.15 -10.45
C GLU A 39 -6.79 12.71 -11.49
N PHE A 40 -6.16 11.83 -12.27
CA PHE A 40 -5.26 12.27 -13.34
C PHE A 40 -6.01 12.96 -14.45
N LYS A 41 -7.22 12.51 -14.74
CA LYS A 41 -8.01 13.17 -15.79
C LYS A 41 -8.39 14.59 -15.38
N ARG A 42 -8.67 14.79 -14.10
CA ARG A 42 -8.98 16.14 -13.63
C ARG A 42 -7.74 17.03 -13.63
N THR A 43 -6.60 16.46 -13.26
CA THR A 43 -5.36 17.22 -13.18
C THR A 43 -4.80 17.53 -14.56
N TYR A 44 -4.94 16.58 -15.49
CA TYR A 44 -4.38 16.72 -16.83
C TYR A 44 -5.46 16.48 -17.88
N PRO A 45 -6.37 17.43 -18.03
CA PRO A 45 -7.51 17.20 -18.94
C PRO A 45 -7.13 17.00 -20.40
N MET A 46 -5.91 17.37 -20.76
CA MET A 46 -5.48 17.19 -22.14
C MET A 46 -5.03 15.76 -22.44
N LEU A 47 -4.81 14.96 -21.41
CA LEU A 47 -4.33 13.61 -21.64
C LEU A 47 -5.46 12.66 -21.99
N SER A 48 -5.14 11.67 -22.82
CA SER A 48 -6.11 10.65 -23.15
C SER A 48 -6.37 9.79 -21.92
N THR A 49 -7.50 9.10 -21.95
CA THR A 49 -7.83 8.17 -20.86
C THR A 49 -6.73 7.12 -20.71
N GLY A 50 -6.22 6.60 -21.85
CA GLY A 50 -5.17 5.60 -21.79
C GLY A 50 -3.93 6.11 -21.09
N ASN A 51 -3.53 7.35 -21.38
CA ASN A 51 -2.37 7.91 -20.70
C ASN A 51 -2.64 8.13 -19.23
N CYS A 52 -3.86 8.50 -18.87
CA CYS A 52 -4.21 8.64 -17.47
C CYS A 52 -4.15 7.31 -16.74
N VAL A 53 -4.53 6.22 -17.41
CA VAL A 53 -4.44 4.89 -16.84
C VAL A 53 -2.98 4.54 -16.56
N LEU A 54 -2.10 4.85 -17.52
CA LEU A 54 -0.68 4.57 -17.34
C LEU A 54 -0.10 5.36 -16.17
N LEU A 55 -0.47 6.63 -16.06
CA LEU A 55 0.00 7.45 -14.95
C LEU A 55 -0.57 6.96 -13.62
N ALA A 56 -1.83 6.52 -13.63
CA ALA A 56 -2.43 5.97 -12.43
C ALA A 56 -1.66 4.72 -11.97
N ALA A 57 -1.30 3.87 -12.94
CA ALA A 57 -0.54 2.67 -12.62
C ALA A 57 0.82 3.03 -12.04
N LEU A 58 1.50 4.01 -12.62
CA LEU A 58 2.78 4.44 -12.12
C LEU A 58 2.66 4.99 -10.70
N ASN A 59 1.64 5.79 -10.47
CA ASN A 59 1.41 6.37 -9.16
C ASN A 59 1.12 5.28 -8.11
N MET A 60 0.32 4.30 -8.47
CA MET A 60 0.00 3.23 -7.55
C MET A 60 1.21 2.36 -7.27
N ALA A 61 2.08 2.16 -8.28
CA ALA A 61 3.32 1.43 -8.06
C ALA A 61 4.23 2.19 -7.08
N ASP A 62 4.25 3.52 -7.20
CA ASP A 62 5.01 4.34 -6.29
C ASP A 62 4.48 4.21 -4.86
N GLU A 63 3.17 4.29 -4.72
CA GLU A 63 2.56 4.16 -3.40
C GLU A 63 2.83 2.79 -2.79
N LEU A 64 2.75 1.75 -3.62
CA LEU A 64 3.02 0.40 -3.15
C LEU A 64 4.46 0.25 -2.71
N THR A 65 5.38 0.80 -3.48
CA THR A 65 6.79 0.71 -3.16
C THR A 65 7.10 1.42 -1.85
N LYS A 66 6.52 2.59 -1.65
CA LYS A 66 6.72 3.33 -0.41
C LYS A 66 6.11 2.61 0.78
N LEU A 67 4.93 2.04 0.58
CA LEU A 67 4.28 1.31 1.65
C LEU A 67 5.09 0.08 2.03
N ARG A 68 5.63 -0.63 1.05
CA ARG A 68 6.50 -1.76 1.33
C ARG A 68 7.73 -1.36 2.10
N SER A 69 8.33 -0.24 1.71
CA SER A 69 9.52 0.25 2.39
C SER A 69 9.21 0.58 3.84
N ASP A 70 8.08 1.24 4.07
CA ASP A 70 7.67 1.58 5.41
C ASP A 70 7.40 0.33 6.24
N TYR A 71 6.80 -0.66 5.62
CA TYR A 71 6.48 -1.90 6.29
C TYR A 71 7.75 -2.64 6.68
N GLU A 72 8.72 -2.68 5.78
CA GLU A 72 9.99 -3.34 6.04
C GLU A 72 10.76 -2.63 7.15
N ALA A 73 10.70 -1.30 7.15
CA ALA A 73 11.36 -0.54 8.21
C ALA A 73 10.73 -0.84 9.56
N LEU A 74 9.41 -0.94 9.59
CA LEU A 74 8.71 -1.26 10.82
C LEU A 74 9.05 -2.66 11.28
N ASP A 75 9.07 -3.60 10.35
CA ASP A 75 9.39 -4.98 10.64
C ASP A 75 10.80 -5.10 11.20
N GLN A 76 11.74 -4.40 10.62
CA GLN A 76 13.12 -4.39 11.09
C GLN A 76 13.19 -3.85 12.51
N ARG A 77 12.43 -2.80 12.77
CA ARG A 77 12.41 -2.21 14.09
C ARG A 77 11.84 -3.18 15.13
N ILE A 78 10.79 -3.88 14.77
CA ILE A 78 10.20 -4.87 15.66
C ILE A 78 11.20 -6.00 15.91
N SER A 79 11.89 -6.42 14.87
CA SER A 79 12.88 -7.45 14.97
C SER A 79 14.02 -7.05 15.91
N ASP A 80 14.48 -5.82 15.76
CA ASP A 80 15.54 -5.30 16.60
C ASP A 80 15.10 -5.27 18.07
N LEU A 81 13.87 -4.89 18.32
CA LEU A 81 13.37 -4.86 19.67
C LEU A 81 13.29 -6.24 20.28
N ARG A 82 12.92 -7.21 19.48
CA ARG A 82 12.84 -8.59 19.98
C ARG A 82 14.19 -9.18 20.27
N GLU A 83 15.19 -8.76 19.55
CA GLU A 83 16.51 -9.31 19.72
C GLU A 83 17.34 -8.57 20.74
N MET A 84 16.83 -7.48 21.27
CA MET A 84 17.56 -6.80 22.29
C MET A 84 17.68 -7.66 23.51
N PRO A 85 18.86 -7.71 24.13
CA PRO A 85 19.00 -8.49 25.34
C PRO A 85 18.13 -7.90 26.40
N LYS A 86 17.53 -8.76 27.16
CA LYS A 86 16.76 -8.30 28.22
C LYS A 86 17.65 -7.83 29.26
N ARG A 87 17.59 -6.62 29.59
CA ARG A 87 18.38 -6.16 30.60
C ARG A 87 17.71 -6.45 31.79
N SER A 88 18.30 -7.09 32.52
CA SER A 88 17.71 -7.41 33.65
C SER A 88 17.38 -6.23 34.29
N GLY A 89 16.44 -6.06 34.33
CA GLY A 89 16.04 -5.01 34.84
C GLY A 89 16.24 -3.91 34.13
N ALA A 90 16.86 -3.75 33.85
CA ALA A 90 17.11 -2.76 33.31
C ALA A 90 16.49 -2.39 32.30
N PRO A 91 16.13 -1.96 32.46
CA PRO A 91 15.46 -1.67 31.58
C PRO A 91 15.75 -0.91 30.76
N ALA A 92 15.88 -0.79 31.02
CA ALA A 92 16.00 -0.25 30.31
C ALA A 92 15.75 0.27 29.47
N PRO A 93 15.56 0.67 29.57
CA PRO A 93 15.34 1.26 28.67
C PRO A 93 15.14 2.05 28.04
N VAL A 94 15.12 2.42 28.38
CA VAL A 94 14.93 3.03 27.49
C VAL A 94 15.26 3.85 26.87
N LYS A 95 15.74 3.98 27.23
CA LYS A 95 16.01 4.63 26.34
C LYS A 95 15.88 5.18 25.43
N ARG A 96 15.84 5.16 25.86
CA ARG A 96 15.71 5.55 24.73
C ARG A 96 15.19 5.98 24.12
N PRO A 97 15.15 5.94 24.63
CA PRO A 97 14.62 6.25 23.60
C PRO A 97 14.07 6.55 23.13
N PHE A 98 13.97 6.44 23.78
CA PHE A 98 13.50 6.62 22.78
C PHE A 98 13.38 7.20 22.41
N ALA A 99 13.72 7.11 23.19
CA ALA A 99 13.69 7.48 22.31
C ALA A 99 13.78 7.96 21.86
N ALA A 100 14.07 7.97 22.52
CA ALA A 100 14.24 8.27 21.56
C ALA A 100 14.34 8.69 21.05
N LYS A 101 14.54 8.66 21.51
CA LYS A 101 14.76 8.92 20.64
C LYS A 101 14.51 9.19 19.96
N GLN A 102 14.49 8.94 20.82
CA GLN A 102 14.42 9.10 19.82
C GLN A 102 14.02 9.37 19.15
N GLU A 103 13.88 9.10 19.94
CA GLU A 103 13.63 9.24 18.93
C GLU A 103 13.10 9.45 18.31
N THR A 104 13.08 9.25 19.05
CA THR A 104 12.60 9.36 18.06
C THR A 104 11.93 9.29 17.69
N GLY A 105 11.92 9.00 18.45
CA GLY A 105 11.32 8.89 17.71
C GLY A 105 10.74 8.52 17.66
N VAL A 106 10.67 7.99 18.29
CA VAL A 106 10.23 7.58 17.74
C VAL A 106 9.94 7.44 17.56
N HIS A 107 10.03 7.38 18.13
CA HIS A 107 9.96 7.21 17.39
C HIS A 107 9.68 7.14 17.04
#